data_0102f2100a87945c7f2e9b2a5f3a14de
#
_entry.id   0102f2100a87945c7f2e9b2a5f3a14de
#
_cell.length_a   1.000
_cell.length_b   1.000
_cell.length_c   1.000
_cell.angle_alpha   90.00
_cell.angle_beta   90.00
_cell.angle_gamma   90.00
#
_symmetry.space_group_name_H-M   'P 1'
#
loop_
_entity.id
_entity.type
_entity.pdbx_description
1 polymer ?
#
loop_
_entity_poly.entity_id
_entity_poly.type
_entity_poly.pdbx_seq_one_letter_code
_entity_poly.pdbx_strand_id
1 'polypeptide(L)'
;MEYQRRDVPAAQKRHLLASPSIPGSQFFGKRFLTQLLVNVLANKVFALSVILSVGLWLLIIPAFTGALGANPAEKLLHQTGEIAIWTLGAVLSLSPLRVLFPRSRVVNALNRHRRVIGVSACVYGLIHFGFHLLYEGDAQAIAHSFYKPFIWFGLAGLSILVILTATSNSFSIGKLGGKNWKRLHRLAYAAAAILIYHQAIAGKGHWHIARWLLFSLLALQIARVIRTLAARFCRKRLSHQSAVAVYVSKTAALGASASTPPP
;
A
#
# COMPACT_ATOMS: atom_id res chain seq x y z
N MET A 1 33.87 49.23 54.89
CA MET A 1 32.74 48.31 54.64
C MET A 1 33.26 47.20 53.77
N GLU A 2 33.62 46.10 54.42
CA GLU A 2 34.25 44.93 53.72
C GLU A 2 33.17 43.96 53.35
N TYR A 3 33.06 43.75 52.03
CA TYR A 3 32.01 42.85 51.42
C TYR A 3 32.54 41.41 51.49
N GLN A 4 32.03 40.63 52.42
CA GLN A 4 32.38 39.24 52.68
C GLN A 4 31.87 38.37 51.48
N ARG A 5 32.79 37.87 50.68
CA ARG A 5 32.54 36.88 49.59
C ARG A 5 32.17 35.54 50.23
N ARG A 6 30.94 35.15 50.16
CA ARG A 6 30.50 33.78 50.56
C ARG A 6 30.97 32.80 49.51
N ASP A 7 31.87 31.94 49.90
CA ASP A 7 32.31 30.79 49.09
C ASP A 7 31.16 29.80 48.90
N VAL A 8 30.73 29.58 47.65
CA VAL A 8 29.72 28.57 47.30
C VAL A 8 30.39 27.19 47.31
N PRO A 9 29.85 26.18 48.03
CA PRO A 9 30.44 24.87 48.12
C PRO A 9 30.66 24.21 46.78
N ALA A 10 31.80 23.55 46.57
CA ALA A 10 32.23 22.93 45.32
C ALA A 10 31.23 21.90 44.73
N ALA A 11 30.37 21.32 45.57
CA ALA A 11 29.30 20.42 45.18
C ALA A 11 28.21 21.11 44.35
N GLN A 12 27.93 22.39 44.64
CA GLN A 12 26.88 23.15 43.91
C GLN A 12 27.36 23.66 42.54
N LYS A 13 28.66 23.81 42.34
CA LYS A 13 29.25 24.16 41.03
C LYS A 13 29.20 23.03 40.02
N ARG A 14 29.14 21.76 40.44
CA ARG A 14 29.04 20.60 39.52
C ARG A 14 27.64 20.45 38.94
N HIS A 15 26.57 20.91 39.59
CA HIS A 15 25.20 20.88 39.08
C HIS A 15 24.90 21.99 38.06
N LEU A 16 25.73 23.06 38.04
CA LEU A 16 25.53 24.18 37.09
C LEU A 16 26.27 24.00 35.74
N LEU A 17 27.17 23.02 35.66
CA LEU A 17 27.95 22.73 34.42
C LEU A 17 27.48 21.47 33.67
N ALA A 18 26.45 20.78 34.19
CA ALA A 18 25.75 19.77 33.39
C ALA A 18 24.83 20.50 32.40
N SER A 19 25.35 20.83 31.21
CA SER A 19 24.54 21.22 30.10
C SER A 19 23.51 20.10 29.86
N PRO A 20 22.18 20.38 29.81
CA PRO A 20 21.22 19.39 29.43
C PRO A 20 21.56 18.96 28.00
N SER A 21 22.09 17.76 27.84
CA SER A 21 22.14 17.10 26.56
C SER A 21 20.70 17.04 26.03
N ILE A 22 20.40 17.85 25.03
CA ILE A 22 19.09 17.88 24.34
C ILE A 22 18.95 16.58 23.56
N PRO A 23 18.25 15.54 24.08
CA PRO A 23 17.93 14.38 23.29
C PRO A 23 16.62 14.71 22.58
N GLY A 24 16.65 15.32 21.41
CA GLY A 24 15.39 15.71 20.79
C GLY A 24 15.43 16.04 19.30
N SER A 25 16.52 16.48 18.72
CA SER A 25 16.50 17.03 17.37
C SER A 25 16.23 15.99 16.27
N GLN A 26 16.73 14.78 16.42
CA GLN A 26 16.49 13.70 15.44
C GLN A 26 15.09 13.06 15.56
N PHE A 27 14.53 13.00 16.77
CA PHE A 27 13.16 12.50 16.98
C PHE A 27 12.10 13.50 16.52
N PHE A 28 12.37 14.81 16.66
CA PHE A 28 11.44 15.86 16.26
C PHE A 28 11.27 15.92 14.73
N GLY A 29 12.38 15.81 13.97
CA GLY A 29 12.36 15.82 12.51
C GLY A 29 11.57 14.64 11.92
N LYS A 30 11.77 13.42 12.44
CA LYS A 30 11.04 12.23 11.95
C LYS A 30 9.53 12.31 12.27
N ARG A 31 9.14 12.81 13.43
CA ARG A 31 7.71 13.01 13.78
C ARG A 31 7.08 14.12 12.97
N PHE A 32 7.79 15.22 12.74
CA PHE A 32 7.32 16.35 11.92
C PHE A 32 7.13 15.93 10.47
N LEU A 33 8.12 15.28 9.84
CA LEU A 33 8.01 14.75 8.47
C LEU A 33 6.88 13.73 8.32
N THR A 34 6.72 12.84 9.30
CA THR A 34 5.62 11.87 9.28
C THR A 34 4.26 12.57 9.39
N GLN A 35 4.16 13.60 10.22
CA GLN A 35 2.92 14.36 10.38
C GLN A 35 2.61 15.20 9.13
N LEU A 36 3.62 15.82 8.53
CA LEU A 36 3.51 16.56 7.26
C LEU A 36 3.04 15.63 6.15
N LEU A 37 3.67 14.46 5.98
CA LEU A 37 3.28 13.45 5.01
C LEU A 37 1.82 12.97 5.23
N VAL A 38 1.43 12.76 6.49
CA VAL A 38 0.05 12.36 6.81
C VAL A 38 -0.95 13.46 6.48
N ASN A 39 -0.62 14.72 6.73
CA ASN A 39 -1.51 15.86 6.42
C ASN A 39 -1.60 16.10 4.91
N VAL A 40 -0.47 16.04 4.21
CA VAL A 40 -0.41 16.14 2.74
C VAL A 40 -1.20 15.02 2.08
N LEU A 41 -1.08 13.80 2.57
CA LEU A 41 -1.86 12.65 2.11
C LEU A 41 -3.33 12.68 2.57
N ALA A 42 -3.75 13.60 3.44
CA ALA A 42 -5.14 13.71 3.87
C ALA A 42 -6.08 14.20 2.76
N ASN A 43 -5.58 15.01 1.83
CA ASN A 43 -6.35 15.52 0.70
C ASN A 43 -6.30 14.53 -0.48
N LYS A 44 -7.47 13.98 -0.87
CA LYS A 44 -7.57 12.99 -1.97
C LYS A 44 -7.20 13.58 -3.34
N VAL A 45 -7.57 14.83 -3.59
CA VAL A 45 -7.24 15.54 -4.84
C VAL A 45 -5.74 15.76 -4.92
N PHE A 46 -5.13 16.20 -3.82
CA PHE A 46 -3.69 16.39 -3.74
C PHE A 46 -2.92 15.06 -3.94
N ALA A 47 -3.36 13.98 -3.30
CA ALA A 47 -2.74 12.66 -3.46
C ALA A 47 -2.82 12.18 -4.92
N LEU A 48 -3.97 12.38 -5.60
CA LEU A 48 -4.13 12.08 -7.02
C LEU A 48 -3.21 12.93 -7.88
N SER A 49 -3.16 14.24 -7.64
CA SER A 49 -2.29 15.16 -8.37
C SER A 49 -0.81 14.79 -8.23
N VAL A 50 -0.37 14.42 -7.03
CA VAL A 50 1.02 13.98 -6.79
C VAL A 50 1.33 12.68 -7.55
N ILE A 51 0.45 11.68 -7.48
CA ILE A 51 0.67 10.39 -8.16
C ILE A 51 0.70 10.58 -9.67
N LEU A 52 -0.24 11.36 -10.21
CA LEU A 52 -0.29 11.64 -11.65
C LEU A 52 0.89 12.53 -12.09
N SER A 53 1.25 13.56 -11.31
CA SER A 53 2.36 14.44 -11.67
C SER A 53 3.70 13.70 -11.65
N VAL A 54 3.98 12.86 -10.65
CA VAL A 54 5.22 12.07 -10.61
C VAL A 54 5.34 11.18 -11.85
N GLY A 55 4.28 10.47 -12.23
CA GLY A 55 4.30 9.66 -13.44
C GLY A 55 4.42 10.51 -14.71
N LEU A 56 3.76 11.66 -14.78
CA LEU A 56 3.86 12.57 -15.90
C LEU A 56 5.27 13.17 -16.01
N TRP A 57 5.91 13.54 -14.89
CA TRP A 57 7.31 14.00 -14.87
C TRP A 57 8.27 12.92 -15.38
N LEU A 58 8.06 11.67 -15.01
CA LEU A 58 8.86 10.53 -15.53
C LEU A 58 8.73 10.34 -17.04
N LEU A 59 7.65 10.83 -17.65
CA LEU A 59 7.45 10.82 -19.11
C LEU A 59 7.98 12.10 -19.78
N ILE A 60 7.75 13.25 -19.16
CA ILE A 60 8.08 14.56 -19.73
C ILE A 60 9.61 14.81 -19.72
N ILE A 61 10.30 14.50 -18.61
CA ILE A 61 11.76 14.76 -18.52
C ILE A 61 12.53 14.07 -19.65
N PRO A 62 12.36 12.77 -19.94
CA PRO A 62 13.04 12.12 -21.06
C PRO A 62 12.65 12.70 -22.42
N ALA A 63 11.41 13.22 -22.57
CA ALA A 63 10.98 13.85 -23.81
C ALA A 63 11.73 15.15 -24.09
N PHE A 64 11.94 15.99 -23.08
CA PHE A 64 12.65 17.27 -23.22
C PHE A 64 14.18 17.12 -23.26
N THR A 65 14.73 16.10 -22.62
CA THR A 65 16.18 15.87 -22.58
C THR A 65 16.72 15.09 -23.78
N GLY A 66 15.87 14.74 -24.76
CA GLY A 66 16.25 13.89 -25.89
C GLY A 66 16.58 12.42 -25.50
N ALA A 67 16.37 12.05 -24.24
CA ALA A 67 16.67 10.72 -23.71
C ALA A 67 15.74 9.63 -24.24
N LEU A 68 14.73 9.99 -25.05
CA LEU A 68 13.80 9.01 -25.66
C LEU A 68 14.44 8.20 -26.79
N GLY A 69 15.57 8.67 -27.36
CA GLY A 69 16.28 7.97 -28.45
C GLY A 69 15.56 8.03 -29.78
N ALA A 70 15.89 7.08 -30.70
CA ALA A 70 15.41 7.07 -32.07
C ALA A 70 13.90 6.75 -32.19
N ASN A 71 13.30 6.05 -31.23
CA ASN A 71 11.87 5.72 -31.24
C ASN A 71 11.17 6.18 -29.95
N PRO A 72 10.75 7.45 -29.88
CA PRO A 72 10.10 8.02 -28.69
C PRO A 72 8.79 7.32 -28.33
N ALA A 73 7.98 6.93 -29.32
CA ALA A 73 6.68 6.29 -29.10
C ALA A 73 6.82 4.93 -28.41
N GLU A 74 7.77 4.10 -28.82
CA GLU A 74 8.06 2.80 -28.22
C GLU A 74 8.51 2.97 -26.76
N LYS A 75 9.37 3.94 -26.47
CA LYS A 75 9.85 4.18 -25.11
C LYS A 75 8.75 4.67 -24.18
N LEU A 76 7.90 5.59 -24.64
CA LEU A 76 6.73 6.06 -23.87
C LEU A 76 5.71 4.95 -23.65
N LEU A 77 5.50 4.10 -24.66
CA LEU A 77 4.67 2.89 -24.55
C LEU A 77 5.17 2.00 -23.39
N HIS A 78 6.45 1.66 -23.36
CA HIS A 78 7.00 0.81 -22.31
C HIS A 78 6.95 1.49 -20.92
N GLN A 79 7.36 2.75 -20.81
CA GLN A 79 7.38 3.47 -19.53
C GLN A 79 5.98 3.62 -18.92
N THR A 80 4.96 3.93 -19.72
CA THR A 80 3.58 4.05 -19.22
C THR A 80 3.02 2.72 -18.72
N GLY A 81 3.34 1.61 -19.40
CA GLY A 81 2.98 0.26 -18.96
C GLY A 81 3.67 -0.12 -17.63
N GLU A 82 4.95 0.21 -17.48
CA GLU A 82 5.68 -0.02 -16.22
C GLU A 82 5.11 0.80 -15.07
N ILE A 83 4.79 2.07 -15.27
CA ILE A 83 4.17 2.91 -14.24
C ILE A 83 2.80 2.34 -13.85
N ALA A 84 2.00 1.89 -14.81
CA ALA A 84 0.69 1.31 -14.55
C ALA A 84 0.80 0.06 -13.66
N ILE A 85 1.70 -0.87 -14.00
CA ILE A 85 1.84 -2.14 -13.28
C ILE A 85 2.49 -1.95 -11.90
N TRP A 86 3.45 -1.05 -11.74
CA TRP A 86 4.01 -0.69 -10.44
C TRP A 86 2.99 -0.02 -9.52
N THR A 87 2.15 0.86 -10.07
CA THR A 87 1.07 1.52 -9.32
C THR A 87 0.00 0.50 -8.88
N LEU A 88 -0.34 -0.48 -9.74
CA LEU A 88 -1.21 -1.59 -9.39
C LEU A 88 -0.59 -2.47 -8.30
N GLY A 89 0.69 -2.80 -8.40
CA GLY A 89 1.43 -3.54 -7.40
C GLY A 89 1.44 -2.82 -6.05
N ALA A 90 1.67 -1.52 -6.06
CA ALA A 90 1.65 -0.68 -4.86
C ALA A 90 0.29 -0.73 -4.16
N VAL A 91 -0.84 -0.55 -4.88
CA VAL A 91 -2.17 -0.59 -4.25
C VAL A 91 -2.51 -1.96 -3.68
N LEU A 92 -2.09 -3.05 -4.33
CA LEU A 92 -2.32 -4.42 -3.84
C LEU A 92 -1.47 -4.74 -2.60
N SER A 93 -0.29 -4.15 -2.49
CA SER A 93 0.60 -4.28 -1.33
C SER A 93 0.06 -3.59 -0.07
N LEU A 94 -0.78 -2.57 -0.20
CA LEU A 94 -1.32 -1.82 0.96
C LEU A 94 -2.16 -2.69 1.91
N SER A 95 -2.89 -3.67 1.37
CA SER A 95 -3.72 -4.56 2.19
C SER A 95 -2.89 -5.49 3.09
N PRO A 96 -1.88 -6.22 2.59
CA PRO A 96 -1.00 -7.02 3.44
C PRO A 96 -0.15 -6.15 4.36
N LEU A 97 0.39 -5.03 3.89
CA LEU A 97 1.18 -4.11 4.72
C LEU A 97 0.39 -3.59 5.94
N ARG A 98 -0.91 -3.29 5.78
CA ARG A 98 -1.75 -2.88 6.90
C ARG A 98 -1.91 -3.99 7.95
N VAL A 99 -1.96 -5.26 7.54
CA VAL A 99 -2.04 -6.40 8.46
C VAL A 99 -0.69 -6.64 9.14
N LEU A 100 0.42 -6.48 8.41
CA LEU A 100 1.77 -6.66 8.93
C LEU A 100 2.19 -5.51 9.86
N PHE A 101 1.81 -4.27 9.54
CA PHE A 101 2.18 -3.05 10.26
C PHE A 101 0.95 -2.24 10.71
N PRO A 102 0.08 -2.76 11.59
CA PRO A 102 -1.20 -2.13 11.95
C PRO A 102 -1.02 -0.78 12.68
N ARG A 103 0.11 -0.59 13.36
CA ARG A 103 0.44 0.65 14.10
C ARG A 103 1.12 1.71 13.25
N SER A 104 1.52 1.41 12.02
CA SER A 104 2.18 2.38 11.13
C SER A 104 1.19 3.43 10.64
N ARG A 105 1.45 4.70 10.99
CA ARG A 105 0.65 5.86 10.56
C ARG A 105 0.70 6.04 9.04
N VAL A 106 1.88 5.84 8.43
CA VAL A 106 2.10 5.96 6.98
C VAL A 106 1.29 4.90 6.22
N VAL A 107 1.40 3.63 6.60
CA VAL A 107 0.64 2.53 5.96
C VAL A 107 -0.87 2.77 6.06
N ASN A 108 -1.34 3.23 7.22
CA ASN A 108 -2.75 3.54 7.41
C ASN A 108 -3.22 4.74 6.59
N ALA A 109 -2.38 5.78 6.42
CA ALA A 109 -2.66 6.92 5.55
C ALA A 109 -2.71 6.51 4.08
N LEU A 110 -1.71 5.79 3.58
CA LEU A 110 -1.69 5.26 2.22
C LEU A 110 -2.90 4.35 1.93
N ASN A 111 -3.26 3.48 2.88
CA ASN A 111 -4.42 2.60 2.69
C ASN A 111 -5.75 3.36 2.61
N ARG A 112 -5.86 4.57 3.15
CA ARG A 112 -7.03 5.46 2.93
C ARG A 112 -7.13 5.90 1.47
N HIS A 113 -6.00 6.09 0.79
CA HIS A 113 -5.91 6.54 -0.60
C HIS A 113 -5.87 5.40 -1.63
N ARG A 114 -5.99 4.13 -1.20
CA ARG A 114 -5.91 2.97 -2.08
C ARG A 114 -6.83 3.04 -3.31
N ARG A 115 -8.00 3.73 -3.18
CA ARG A 115 -8.93 3.97 -4.29
C ARG A 115 -8.29 4.89 -5.35
N VAL A 116 -7.69 5.98 -4.90
CA VAL A 116 -7.02 6.96 -5.78
C VAL A 116 -5.85 6.29 -6.50
N ILE A 117 -5.01 5.54 -5.77
CA ILE A 117 -3.87 4.81 -6.35
C ILE A 117 -4.36 3.78 -7.39
N GLY A 118 -5.47 3.06 -7.10
CA GLY A 118 -6.04 2.09 -8.04
C GLY A 118 -6.59 2.75 -9.31
N VAL A 119 -7.26 3.90 -9.18
CA VAL A 119 -7.74 4.70 -10.33
C VAL A 119 -6.56 5.19 -11.16
N SER A 120 -5.46 5.66 -10.54
CA SER A 120 -4.25 6.07 -11.25
C SER A 120 -3.63 4.94 -12.07
N ALA A 121 -3.62 3.70 -11.55
CA ALA A 121 -3.15 2.53 -12.30
C ALA A 121 -3.98 2.31 -13.58
N CYS A 122 -5.30 2.48 -13.51
CA CYS A 122 -6.18 2.41 -14.69
C CYS A 122 -5.88 3.54 -15.68
N VAL A 123 -5.70 4.77 -15.20
CA VAL A 123 -5.38 5.94 -16.05
C VAL A 123 -4.08 5.70 -16.82
N TYR A 124 -3.01 5.24 -16.14
CA TYR A 124 -1.75 4.90 -16.82
C TYR A 124 -1.90 3.73 -17.78
N GLY A 125 -2.75 2.74 -17.46
CA GLY A 125 -3.09 1.64 -18.37
C GLY A 125 -3.79 2.13 -19.64
N LEU A 126 -4.69 3.10 -19.53
CA LEU A 126 -5.35 3.73 -20.69
C LEU A 126 -4.36 4.57 -21.51
N ILE A 127 -3.47 5.31 -20.88
CA ILE A 127 -2.39 6.06 -21.56
C ILE A 127 -1.46 5.09 -22.30
N HIS A 128 -1.08 3.97 -21.66
CA HIS A 128 -0.29 2.91 -22.29
C HIS A 128 -0.98 2.35 -23.53
N PHE A 129 -2.27 2.07 -23.45
CA PHE A 129 -3.04 1.63 -24.60
C PHE A 129 -3.11 2.69 -25.71
N GLY A 130 -3.27 3.97 -25.35
CA GLY A 130 -3.19 5.09 -26.30
C GLY A 130 -1.84 5.15 -27.03
N PHE A 131 -0.72 4.99 -26.30
CA PHE A 131 0.60 4.94 -26.93
C PHE A 131 0.80 3.69 -27.80
N HIS A 132 0.15 2.57 -27.49
CA HIS A 132 0.15 1.40 -28.38
C HIS A 132 -0.51 1.71 -29.72
N LEU A 133 -1.66 2.39 -29.72
CA LEU A 133 -2.33 2.80 -30.96
C LEU A 133 -1.47 3.79 -31.78
N LEU A 134 -0.81 4.73 -31.10
CA LEU A 134 0.11 5.68 -31.75
C LEU A 134 1.37 5.01 -32.30
N TYR A 135 1.87 3.98 -31.61
CA TYR A 135 3.06 3.23 -32.03
C TYR A 135 2.81 2.37 -33.29
N GLU A 136 1.66 1.72 -33.37
CA GLU A 136 1.28 0.92 -34.57
C GLU A 136 0.97 1.84 -35.79
N GLY A 137 0.48 3.07 -35.56
CA GLY A 137 0.38 4.16 -36.53
C GLY A 137 -0.82 4.10 -37.47
N ASP A 138 -1.10 2.95 -38.09
CA ASP A 138 -2.21 2.81 -39.01
C ASP A 138 -3.21 1.71 -38.62
N ALA A 139 -4.43 1.77 -39.20
CA ALA A 139 -5.51 0.85 -38.84
C ALA A 139 -5.20 -0.61 -39.20
N GLN A 140 -4.42 -0.85 -40.26
CA GLN A 140 -4.07 -2.20 -40.69
C GLN A 140 -3.04 -2.83 -39.76
N ALA A 141 -2.02 -2.06 -39.34
CA ALA A 141 -1.04 -2.51 -38.34
C ALA A 141 -1.72 -2.75 -36.99
N ILE A 142 -2.62 -1.86 -36.53
CA ILE A 142 -3.44 -2.06 -35.35
C ILE A 142 -4.24 -3.37 -35.44
N ALA A 143 -4.95 -3.62 -36.53
CA ALA A 143 -5.69 -4.86 -36.73
C ALA A 143 -4.77 -6.09 -36.71
N HIS A 144 -3.59 -6.01 -37.32
CA HIS A 144 -2.59 -7.08 -37.28
C HIS A 144 -2.04 -7.30 -35.87
N SER A 145 -1.93 -6.27 -35.05
CA SER A 145 -1.44 -6.41 -33.68
C SER A 145 -2.34 -7.31 -32.81
N PHE A 146 -3.64 -7.38 -33.11
CA PHE A 146 -4.59 -8.27 -32.43
C PHE A 146 -4.36 -9.77 -32.66
N TYR A 147 -3.54 -10.14 -33.62
CA TYR A 147 -3.10 -11.55 -33.74
C TYR A 147 -2.06 -11.94 -32.69
N LYS A 148 -1.45 -10.96 -32.03
CA LYS A 148 -0.47 -11.20 -30.96
C LYS A 148 -1.17 -11.54 -29.64
N PRO A 149 -0.93 -12.72 -29.02
CA PRO A 149 -1.67 -13.17 -27.83
C PRO A 149 -1.58 -12.20 -26.65
N PHE A 150 -0.43 -11.53 -26.47
CA PHE A 150 -0.23 -10.62 -25.33
C PHE A 150 -1.19 -9.43 -25.34
N ILE A 151 -1.66 -8.98 -26.52
CA ILE A 151 -2.64 -7.89 -26.64
C ILE A 151 -3.94 -8.25 -25.90
N TRP A 152 -4.43 -9.48 -26.07
CA TRP A 152 -5.65 -9.93 -25.42
C TRP A 152 -5.54 -9.97 -23.89
N PHE A 153 -4.37 -10.40 -23.38
CA PHE A 153 -4.13 -10.34 -21.92
C PHE A 153 -4.07 -8.89 -21.41
N GLY A 154 -3.46 -7.97 -22.17
CA GLY A 154 -3.45 -6.55 -21.85
C GLY A 154 -4.84 -5.94 -21.80
N LEU A 155 -5.66 -6.21 -22.85
CA LEU A 155 -7.04 -5.74 -22.93
C LEU A 155 -7.93 -6.34 -21.84
N ALA A 156 -7.80 -7.64 -21.56
CA ALA A 156 -8.56 -8.28 -20.48
C ALA A 156 -8.24 -7.65 -19.11
N GLY A 157 -6.96 -7.49 -18.79
CA GLY A 157 -6.53 -6.82 -17.56
C GLY A 157 -7.00 -5.38 -17.47
N LEU A 158 -6.85 -4.60 -18.55
CA LEU A 158 -7.30 -3.22 -18.63
C LEU A 158 -8.82 -3.10 -18.48
N SER A 159 -9.59 -3.98 -19.12
CA SER A 159 -11.07 -4.01 -19.00
C SER A 159 -11.49 -4.23 -17.55
N ILE A 160 -10.84 -5.14 -16.84
CA ILE A 160 -11.10 -5.33 -15.40
C ILE A 160 -10.78 -4.04 -14.63
N LEU A 161 -9.65 -3.38 -14.89
CA LEU A 161 -9.29 -2.13 -14.21
C LEU A 161 -10.30 -1.01 -14.48
N VAL A 162 -10.81 -0.91 -15.72
CA VAL A 162 -11.86 0.05 -16.09
C VAL A 162 -13.14 -0.21 -15.31
N ILE A 163 -13.61 -1.46 -15.23
CA ILE A 163 -14.78 -1.84 -14.43
C ILE A 163 -14.58 -1.50 -12.95
N LEU A 164 -13.42 -1.80 -12.39
CA LEU A 164 -13.11 -1.48 -11.00
C LEU A 164 -13.05 0.03 -10.75
N THR A 165 -12.54 0.79 -11.71
CA THR A 165 -12.48 2.25 -11.65
C THR A 165 -13.87 2.85 -11.75
N ALA A 166 -14.69 2.42 -12.69
CA ALA A 166 -16.08 2.87 -12.86
C ALA A 166 -16.93 2.59 -11.61
N THR A 167 -16.67 1.49 -10.92
CA THR A 167 -17.35 1.13 -9.66
C THR A 167 -16.69 1.69 -8.40
N SER A 168 -15.62 2.46 -8.53
CA SER A 168 -14.87 3.07 -7.43
C SER A 168 -15.47 4.40 -6.94
N ASN A 169 -16.78 4.51 -6.84
CA ASN A 169 -17.49 5.70 -6.35
C ASN A 169 -18.51 5.35 -5.26
N SER A 170 -18.99 6.36 -4.54
CA SER A 170 -19.94 6.17 -3.42
C SER A 170 -21.30 5.65 -3.89
N PHE A 171 -21.75 6.07 -5.07
CA PHE A 171 -23.00 5.63 -5.67
C PHE A 171 -22.97 4.11 -5.95
N SER A 172 -21.91 3.62 -6.59
CA SER A 172 -21.74 2.18 -6.86
C SER A 172 -21.67 1.35 -5.58
N ILE A 173 -21.03 1.86 -4.53
CA ILE A 173 -20.98 1.18 -3.22
C ILE A 173 -22.38 1.09 -2.62
N GLY A 174 -23.17 2.17 -2.69
CA GLY A 174 -24.56 2.19 -2.23
C GLY A 174 -25.46 1.21 -3.00
N LYS A 175 -25.36 1.21 -4.34
CA LYS A 175 -26.17 0.36 -5.21
C LYS A 175 -25.83 -1.13 -5.13
N LEU A 176 -24.53 -1.49 -5.11
CA LEU A 176 -24.07 -2.88 -5.04
C LEU A 176 -24.11 -3.47 -3.64
N GLY A 177 -24.10 -2.61 -2.63
CA GLY A 177 -23.86 -2.99 -1.24
C GLY A 177 -22.39 -3.32 -0.96
N GLY A 178 -21.92 -2.98 0.24
CA GLY A 178 -20.49 -3.09 0.59
C GLY A 178 -19.93 -4.52 0.49
N LYS A 179 -20.75 -5.55 0.62
CA LYS A 179 -20.34 -6.96 0.52
C LYS A 179 -20.04 -7.36 -0.94
N ASN A 180 -20.94 -7.03 -1.87
CA ASN A 180 -20.77 -7.36 -3.28
C ASN A 180 -19.70 -6.47 -3.93
N TRP A 181 -19.65 -5.18 -3.55
CA TRP A 181 -18.60 -4.28 -3.95
C TRP A 181 -17.20 -4.82 -3.59
N LYS A 182 -17.03 -5.33 -2.36
CA LYS A 182 -15.77 -5.97 -1.95
C LYS A 182 -15.46 -7.25 -2.73
N ARG A 183 -16.48 -8.05 -3.14
CA ARG A 183 -16.29 -9.22 -3.99
C ARG A 183 -15.80 -8.82 -5.38
N LEU A 184 -16.46 -7.82 -6.01
CA LEU A 184 -16.06 -7.28 -7.30
C LEU A 184 -14.62 -6.77 -7.26
N HIS A 185 -14.25 -5.98 -6.24
CA HIS A 185 -12.90 -5.42 -6.11
C HIS A 185 -11.80 -6.48 -5.82
N ARG A 186 -12.14 -7.74 -5.56
CA ARG A 186 -11.16 -8.84 -5.55
C ARG A 186 -10.65 -9.18 -6.95
N LEU A 187 -11.37 -8.83 -8.00
CA LEU A 187 -10.89 -8.98 -9.38
C LEU A 187 -9.61 -8.19 -9.65
N ALA A 188 -9.24 -7.23 -8.79
CA ALA A 188 -7.95 -6.56 -8.85
C ALA A 188 -6.75 -7.54 -8.76
N TYR A 189 -6.89 -8.65 -8.04
CA TYR A 189 -5.87 -9.69 -7.98
C TYR A 189 -5.79 -10.49 -9.29
N ALA A 190 -6.94 -10.76 -9.91
CA ALA A 190 -6.99 -11.41 -11.23
C ALA A 190 -6.41 -10.48 -12.30
N ALA A 191 -6.78 -9.19 -12.29
CA ALA A 191 -6.19 -8.19 -13.18
C ALA A 191 -4.66 -8.13 -13.03
N ALA A 192 -4.14 -8.13 -11.80
CA ALA A 192 -2.70 -8.13 -11.56
C ALA A 192 -2.02 -9.38 -12.13
N ALA A 193 -2.58 -10.57 -11.93
CA ALA A 193 -2.01 -11.81 -12.48
C ALA A 193 -1.98 -11.78 -14.02
N ILE A 194 -3.07 -11.35 -14.65
CA ILE A 194 -3.20 -11.24 -16.11
C ILE A 194 -2.20 -10.19 -16.65
N LEU A 195 -2.09 -9.01 -15.99
CA LEU A 195 -1.19 -7.94 -16.43
C LEU A 195 0.28 -8.26 -16.18
N ILE A 196 0.62 -8.97 -15.10
CA ILE A 196 1.98 -9.49 -14.88
C ILE A 196 2.34 -10.49 -15.98
N TYR A 197 1.41 -11.37 -16.37
CA TYR A 197 1.61 -12.31 -17.47
C TYR A 197 1.75 -11.57 -18.80
N HIS A 198 0.87 -10.58 -19.09
CA HIS A 198 1.00 -9.70 -20.24
C HIS A 198 2.39 -9.06 -20.30
N GLN A 199 2.88 -8.48 -19.21
CA GLN A 199 4.20 -7.86 -19.12
C GLN A 199 5.33 -8.88 -19.39
N ALA A 200 5.17 -10.11 -18.92
CA ALA A 200 6.17 -11.16 -19.10
C ALA A 200 6.35 -11.59 -20.55
N ILE A 201 5.25 -11.64 -21.34
CA ILE A 201 5.25 -12.13 -22.73
C ILE A 201 5.34 -11.00 -23.77
N ALA A 202 5.01 -9.75 -23.41
CA ALA A 202 5.04 -8.60 -24.32
C ALA A 202 6.44 -8.01 -24.49
N GLY A 203 7.32 -8.18 -23.52
CA GLY A 203 8.57 -7.41 -23.44
C GLY A 203 9.81 -8.19 -23.89
N LYS A 204 10.54 -7.63 -24.85
CA LYS A 204 11.92 -8.01 -25.16
C LYS A 204 12.83 -7.63 -23.96
N GLY A 205 12.96 -8.51 -22.94
CA GLY A 205 13.88 -8.29 -21.83
C GLY A 205 13.29 -7.76 -20.50
N HIS A 206 12.00 -7.39 -20.45
CA HIS A 206 11.37 -6.84 -19.21
C HIS A 206 10.72 -7.91 -18.29
N TRP A 207 10.89 -9.20 -18.58
CA TRP A 207 10.39 -10.31 -17.77
C TRP A 207 10.88 -10.29 -16.31
N HIS A 208 12.03 -9.67 -16.03
CA HIS A 208 12.55 -9.52 -14.67
C HIS A 208 11.65 -8.63 -13.80
N ILE A 209 11.05 -7.56 -14.37
CA ILE A 209 10.10 -6.69 -13.66
C ILE A 209 8.86 -7.49 -13.25
N ALA A 210 8.26 -8.23 -14.21
CA ALA A 210 7.11 -9.08 -13.95
C ALA A 210 7.42 -10.11 -12.84
N ARG A 211 8.59 -10.72 -12.86
CA ARG A 211 9.04 -11.69 -11.86
C ARG A 211 9.19 -11.06 -10.48
N TRP A 212 9.90 -9.94 -10.36
CA TRP A 212 10.07 -9.25 -9.08
C TRP A 212 8.73 -8.80 -8.48
N LEU A 213 7.83 -8.28 -9.32
CA LEU A 213 6.50 -7.88 -8.90
C LEU A 213 5.67 -9.08 -8.41
N LEU A 214 5.70 -10.19 -9.14
CA LEU A 214 5.01 -11.42 -8.77
C LEU A 214 5.51 -11.94 -7.42
N PHE A 215 6.83 -12.12 -7.26
CA PHE A 215 7.41 -12.66 -6.03
C PHE A 215 7.14 -11.75 -4.82
N SER A 216 7.30 -10.43 -4.98
CA SER A 216 7.06 -9.50 -3.88
C SER A 216 5.58 -9.48 -3.44
N LEU A 217 4.65 -9.50 -4.39
CA LEU A 217 3.22 -9.58 -4.09
C LEU A 217 2.84 -10.91 -3.44
N LEU A 218 3.33 -12.03 -3.96
CA LEU A 218 3.10 -13.36 -3.37
C LEU A 218 3.65 -13.44 -1.95
N ALA A 219 4.89 -13.01 -1.72
CA ALA A 219 5.51 -13.00 -0.40
C ALA A 219 4.69 -12.18 0.61
N LEU A 220 4.23 -10.98 0.22
CA LEU A 220 3.37 -10.13 1.05
C LEU A 220 2.00 -10.78 1.34
N GLN A 221 1.39 -11.46 0.37
CA GLN A 221 0.12 -12.15 0.57
C GLN A 221 0.28 -13.37 1.47
N ILE A 222 1.33 -14.15 1.29
CA ILE A 222 1.66 -15.29 2.16
C ILE A 222 1.89 -14.82 3.60
N ALA A 223 2.73 -13.78 3.81
CA ALA A 223 2.97 -13.21 5.13
C ALA A 223 1.67 -12.70 5.79
N ARG A 224 0.78 -12.08 5.02
CA ARG A 224 -0.56 -11.69 5.50
C ARG A 224 -1.38 -12.89 5.94
N VAL A 225 -1.42 -13.97 5.14
CA VAL A 225 -2.18 -15.19 5.46
C VAL A 225 -1.63 -15.82 6.72
N ILE A 226 -0.32 -16.03 6.82
CA ILE A 226 0.34 -16.59 8.01
C ILE A 226 -0.03 -15.78 9.26
N ARG A 227 0.10 -14.45 9.20
CA ARG A 227 -0.19 -13.59 10.35
C ARG A 227 -1.68 -13.62 10.75
N THR A 228 -2.59 -13.67 9.78
CA THR A 228 -4.02 -13.77 10.07
C THR A 228 -4.40 -15.13 10.67
N LEU A 229 -3.81 -16.21 10.20
CA LEU A 229 -4.01 -17.56 10.76
C LEU A 229 -3.43 -17.63 12.17
N ALA A 230 -2.20 -17.19 12.40
CA ALA A 230 -1.59 -17.15 13.74
C ALA A 230 -2.45 -16.37 14.75
N ALA A 231 -2.97 -15.19 14.34
CA ALA A 231 -3.86 -14.39 15.18
C ALA A 231 -5.18 -15.11 15.50
N ARG A 232 -5.74 -15.89 14.55
CA ARG A 232 -6.97 -16.70 14.79
C ARG A 232 -6.70 -17.84 15.76
N PHE A 233 -5.59 -18.55 15.61
CA PHE A 233 -5.19 -19.64 16.52
C PHE A 233 -4.96 -19.12 17.94
N CYS A 234 -4.24 -18.02 18.10
CA CYS A 234 -4.00 -17.39 19.39
C CYS A 234 -5.33 -16.99 20.08
N ARG A 235 -6.25 -16.36 19.34
CA ARG A 235 -7.56 -15.97 19.87
C ARG A 235 -8.38 -17.19 20.31
N LYS A 236 -8.39 -18.26 19.51
CA LYS A 236 -9.10 -19.51 19.85
C LYS A 236 -8.54 -20.15 21.13
N ARG A 237 -7.21 -20.14 21.28
CA ARG A 237 -6.54 -20.67 22.48
C ARG A 237 -6.90 -19.89 23.74
N LEU A 238 -6.89 -18.55 23.66
CA LEU A 238 -7.26 -17.67 24.76
C LEU A 238 -8.74 -17.82 25.15
N SER A 239 -9.65 -17.93 24.18
CA SER A 239 -11.07 -18.16 24.48
C SER A 239 -11.32 -19.50 25.15
N HIS A 240 -10.58 -20.53 24.79
CA HIS A 240 -10.67 -21.85 25.46
C HIS A 240 -10.15 -21.78 26.89
N GLN A 241 -9.00 -21.10 27.11
CA GLN A 241 -8.45 -20.93 28.47
C GLN A 241 -9.38 -20.14 29.38
N SER A 242 -9.99 -19.07 28.88
CA SER A 242 -10.95 -18.28 29.66
C SER A 242 -12.23 -19.08 29.98
N ALA A 243 -12.73 -19.91 29.07
CA ALA A 243 -13.87 -20.78 29.33
C ALA A 243 -13.57 -21.83 30.41
N VAL A 244 -12.40 -22.47 30.37
CA VAL A 244 -11.92 -23.40 31.39
C VAL A 244 -11.79 -22.73 32.76
N ALA A 245 -11.18 -21.52 32.81
CA ALA A 245 -11.03 -20.76 34.04
C ALA A 245 -12.38 -20.41 34.68
N VAL A 246 -13.37 -19.99 33.87
CA VAL A 246 -14.73 -19.71 34.35
C VAL A 246 -15.40 -21.00 34.87
N TYR A 247 -15.25 -22.15 34.18
CA TYR A 247 -15.78 -23.42 34.62
C TYR A 247 -15.18 -23.83 35.97
N VAL A 248 -13.87 -23.79 36.13
CA VAL A 248 -13.17 -24.13 37.38
C VAL A 248 -13.59 -23.22 38.54
N SER A 249 -13.73 -21.94 38.32
CA SER A 249 -14.18 -20.99 39.34
C SER A 249 -15.62 -21.28 39.79
N LYS A 250 -16.50 -21.64 38.86
CA LYS A 250 -17.90 -21.99 39.16
C LYS A 250 -18.00 -23.28 39.93
N THR A 251 -17.23 -24.32 39.59
CA THR A 251 -17.21 -25.58 40.35
C THR A 251 -16.65 -25.42 41.76
N ALA A 252 -15.59 -24.61 41.94
CA ALA A 252 -15.04 -24.27 43.24
C ALA A 252 -16.06 -23.54 44.14
N ALA A 253 -16.82 -22.58 43.59
CA ALA A 253 -17.86 -21.87 44.32
C ALA A 253 -19.00 -22.78 44.76
N LEU A 254 -19.42 -23.74 43.91
CA LEU A 254 -20.45 -24.75 44.27
C LEU A 254 -19.97 -25.73 45.34
N GLY A 255 -18.70 -26.15 45.31
CA GLY A 255 -18.10 -27.00 46.33
C GLY A 255 -18.02 -26.30 47.70
N ALA A 256 -17.70 -25.01 47.72
CA ALA A 256 -17.62 -24.20 48.94
C ALA A 256 -19.02 -24.02 49.60
N SER A 257 -20.08 -23.86 48.80
CA SER A 257 -21.44 -23.73 49.33
C SER A 257 -22.04 -25.06 49.88
N ALA A 258 -21.52 -26.21 49.48
CA ALA A 258 -21.94 -27.50 49.96
C ALA A 258 -21.29 -27.95 51.28
N SER A 259 -20.24 -27.28 51.70
CA SER A 259 -19.44 -27.57 52.92
C SER A 259 -19.85 -26.77 54.18
N THR A 260 -20.85 -25.89 54.10
CA THR A 260 -21.40 -25.22 55.28
C THR A 260 -22.39 -26.12 56.00
N PRO A 261 -22.15 -26.59 57.22
CA PRO A 261 -23.11 -27.38 57.98
C PRO A 261 -24.35 -26.53 58.30
N PRO A 262 -25.55 -27.14 58.37
CA PRO A 262 -26.76 -26.43 58.74
C PRO A 262 -26.65 -25.96 60.22
N PRO A 263 -27.29 -24.82 60.60
CA PRO A 263 -27.22 -24.22 61.92
C PRO A 263 -27.86 -25.11 62.99
#